data_0db588398eaaf4c9626e1c6f4fb7dae1
#
_entry.id   0db588398eaaf4c9626e1c6f4fb7dae1
#
_cell.length_a   1.000
_cell.length_b   1.000
_cell.length_c   1.000
_cell.angle_alpha   90.00
_cell.angle_beta   90.00
_cell.angle_gamma   90.00
#
_symmetry.space_group_name_H-M   'P 1'
#
loop_
_entity.id
_entity.type
_entity.pdbx_description
1 polymer ?
#
loop_
_entity_poly.entity_id
_entity_poly.type
_entity_poly.pdbx_seq_one_letter_code
_entity_poly.pdbx_strand_id
1 'polypeptide(L)'
;PPAPKTFTQEELDAAIGKRLAREQRKWEREHQTVAAPPPPVDLPPAEQFESVEAYAEALAQKKLEQREQARQQSEILESYHEREEEARGKYDDFDQVAYNPNLRITTAMAQTIQASDSGPDVAYYLGTNPKEADRISKLPPLVQAKEIGKIEAKLASDPPVKKISSAPAPIAPVTARSVGS
;
A
#
# COMPACT_ATOMS: atom_id res chain seq x y z
N PRO A 1 -11.07 -38.08 8.86
CA PRO A 1 -10.74 -36.71 9.20
C PRO A 1 -9.40 -36.33 8.58
N PRO A 2 -9.25 -35.10 8.00
CA PRO A 2 -7.99 -34.68 7.44
C PRO A 2 -6.94 -34.62 8.55
N ALA A 3 -5.73 -35.13 8.25
CA ALA A 3 -4.62 -35.12 9.18
C ALA A 3 -4.28 -33.68 9.61
N PRO A 4 -3.94 -33.42 10.87
CA PRO A 4 -3.55 -32.10 11.32
C PRO A 4 -2.32 -31.64 10.54
N LYS A 5 -2.38 -30.42 9.98
CA LYS A 5 -1.23 -29.80 9.32
C LYS A 5 -0.16 -29.54 10.38
N THR A 6 0.89 -30.32 10.36
CA THR A 6 2.08 -30.08 11.19
C THR A 6 2.98 -29.09 10.46
N PHE A 7 3.23 -27.95 11.09
CA PHE A 7 4.18 -26.95 10.59
C PHE A 7 5.59 -27.32 11.07
N THR A 8 6.58 -27.12 10.21
CA THR A 8 7.97 -27.19 10.61
C THR A 8 8.35 -26.01 11.48
N GLN A 9 9.41 -26.13 12.28
CA GLN A 9 9.90 -25.02 13.11
C GLN A 9 10.24 -23.79 12.25
N GLU A 10 10.83 -23.99 11.09
CA GLU A 10 11.18 -22.93 10.15
C GLU A 10 9.94 -22.21 9.60
N GLU A 11 8.88 -22.95 9.27
CA GLU A 11 7.62 -22.36 8.83
C GLU A 11 6.94 -21.54 9.94
N LEU A 12 7.02 -22.02 11.17
CA LEU A 12 6.48 -21.32 12.33
C LEU A 12 7.26 -20.04 12.60
N ASP A 13 8.58 -20.08 12.60
CA ASP A 13 9.46 -18.93 12.81
C ASP A 13 9.26 -17.88 11.71
N ALA A 14 9.13 -18.31 10.44
CA ALA A 14 8.83 -17.44 9.33
C ALA A 14 7.45 -16.77 9.47
N ALA A 15 6.42 -17.49 9.90
CA ALA A 15 5.08 -16.96 10.14
C ALA A 15 5.07 -15.94 11.29
N ILE A 16 5.77 -16.23 12.38
CA ILE A 16 5.95 -15.32 13.51
C ILE A 16 6.68 -14.05 13.09
N GLY A 17 7.77 -14.18 12.33
CA GLY A 17 8.56 -13.06 11.82
C GLY A 17 7.71 -12.13 10.92
N LYS A 18 6.93 -12.71 10.01
CA LYS A 18 6.00 -11.93 9.14
C LYS A 18 4.93 -11.19 9.97
N ARG A 19 4.35 -11.85 10.96
CA ARG A 19 3.35 -11.22 11.83
C ARG A 19 3.95 -10.08 12.65
N LEU A 20 5.13 -10.30 13.22
CA LEU A 20 5.83 -9.27 14.00
C LEU A 20 6.17 -8.05 13.14
N ALA A 21 6.68 -8.25 11.94
CA ALA A 21 6.98 -7.18 10.99
C ALA A 21 5.72 -6.41 10.58
N ARG A 22 4.58 -7.10 10.39
CA ARG A 22 3.28 -6.46 10.10
C ARG A 22 2.82 -5.57 11.26
N GLU A 23 2.86 -6.08 12.49
CA GLU A 23 2.47 -5.34 13.68
C GLU A 23 3.39 -4.12 13.91
N GLN A 24 4.70 -4.27 13.66
CA GLN A 24 5.65 -3.18 13.76
C GLN A 24 5.34 -2.07 12.75
N ARG A 25 5.08 -2.42 11.47
CA ARG A 25 4.69 -1.43 10.45
C ARG A 25 3.39 -0.72 10.81
N LYS A 26 2.41 -1.44 11.34
CA LYS A 26 1.15 -0.85 11.79
C LYS A 26 1.40 0.13 12.94
N TRP A 27 2.18 -0.26 13.93
CA TRP A 27 2.55 0.60 15.06
C TRP A 27 3.29 1.87 14.61
N GLU A 28 4.25 1.75 13.70
CA GLU A 28 4.99 2.89 13.15
C GLU A 28 4.05 3.88 12.43
N ARG A 29 3.12 3.38 11.61
CA ARG A 29 2.12 4.23 10.93
C ARG A 29 1.23 4.98 11.92
N GLU A 30 0.71 4.29 12.94
CA GLU A 30 -0.15 4.89 13.95
C GLU A 30 0.57 5.99 14.74
N HIS A 31 1.87 5.81 15.03
CA HIS A 31 2.66 6.81 15.76
C HIS A 31 3.13 7.98 14.87
N GLN A 32 3.30 7.78 13.58
CA GLN A 32 3.61 8.86 12.64
C GLN A 32 2.39 9.78 12.40
N THR A 33 1.18 9.24 12.42
CA THR A 33 -0.06 10.03 12.20
C THR A 33 -0.45 10.91 13.38
N VAL A 34 0.01 10.61 14.59
CA VAL A 34 -0.27 11.39 15.81
C VAL A 34 0.49 12.73 15.84
N ALA A 35 1.51 12.91 15.03
CA ALA A 35 2.43 14.08 15.11
C ALA A 35 2.02 15.29 14.27
N ALA A 36 1.01 15.20 13.39
CA ALA A 36 0.58 16.33 12.56
C ALA A 36 -0.59 17.09 13.19
N PRO A 37 -0.48 18.41 13.46
CA PRO A 37 -1.61 19.19 13.90
C PRO A 37 -2.70 19.20 12.82
N PRO A 38 -4.00 19.22 13.20
CA PRO A 38 -5.07 19.30 12.22
C PRO A 38 -4.92 20.56 11.36
N PRO A 39 -5.22 20.50 10.06
CA PRO A 39 -5.12 21.64 9.19
C PRO A 39 -6.03 22.76 9.67
N PRO A 40 -5.64 24.04 9.48
CA PRO A 40 -6.46 25.17 9.86
C PRO A 40 -7.81 25.10 9.14
N VAL A 41 -8.85 25.49 9.86
CA VAL A 41 -10.21 25.54 9.30
C VAL A 41 -10.28 26.72 8.34
N ASP A 42 -10.57 26.46 7.07
CA ASP A 42 -10.80 27.49 6.06
C ASP A 42 -12.22 28.06 6.21
N LEU A 43 -12.33 29.15 6.95
CA LEU A 43 -13.55 29.91 7.16
C LEU A 43 -13.27 31.40 6.94
N PRO A 44 -14.24 32.16 6.42
CA PRO A 44 -14.17 33.64 6.41
C PRO A 44 -13.94 34.18 7.82
N PRO A 45 -13.34 35.37 7.96
CA PRO A 45 -13.21 36.03 9.26
C PRO A 45 -14.55 36.22 9.98
N ALA A 46 -14.54 36.19 11.31
CA ALA A 46 -15.76 36.27 12.13
C ALA A 46 -16.61 37.52 11.84
N GLU A 47 -15.99 38.63 11.41
CA GLU A 47 -16.64 39.89 11.05
C GLU A 47 -17.55 39.80 9.80
N GLN A 48 -17.40 38.77 9.01
CA GLN A 48 -18.22 38.54 7.81
C GLN A 48 -19.50 37.74 8.11
N PHE A 49 -19.68 37.29 9.34
CA PHE A 49 -20.90 36.59 9.77
C PHE A 49 -21.90 37.56 10.42
N GLU A 50 -23.18 37.26 10.31
CA GLU A 50 -24.26 38.09 10.87
C GLU A 50 -24.23 38.16 12.39
N SER A 51 -23.67 37.13 13.05
CA SER A 51 -23.56 37.07 14.51
C SER A 51 -22.41 36.15 14.95
N VAL A 52 -21.98 36.23 16.20
CA VAL A 52 -21.00 35.37 16.81
C VAL A 52 -21.51 33.92 16.84
N GLU A 53 -22.80 33.73 17.07
CA GLU A 53 -23.47 32.43 17.07
C GLU A 53 -23.42 31.78 15.69
N ALA A 54 -23.68 32.56 14.61
CA ALA A 54 -23.60 32.09 13.24
C ALA A 54 -22.17 31.67 12.87
N TYR A 55 -21.16 32.40 13.31
CA TYR A 55 -19.76 32.00 13.14
C TYR A 55 -19.42 30.71 13.89
N ALA A 56 -19.84 30.61 15.16
CA ALA A 56 -19.61 29.43 15.98
C ALA A 56 -20.24 28.17 15.39
N GLU A 57 -21.46 28.30 14.86
CA GLU A 57 -22.16 27.19 14.19
C GLU A 57 -21.44 26.75 12.90
N ALA A 58 -21.05 27.71 12.05
CA ALA A 58 -20.28 27.44 10.84
C ALA A 58 -18.91 26.76 11.16
N LEU A 59 -18.25 27.22 12.23
CA LEU A 59 -16.99 26.61 12.68
C LEU A 59 -17.19 25.18 13.17
N ALA A 60 -18.26 24.92 13.94
CA ALA A 60 -18.59 23.57 14.43
C ALA A 60 -18.91 22.62 13.25
N GLN A 61 -19.70 23.09 12.30
CA GLN A 61 -20.05 22.32 11.10
C GLN A 61 -18.80 22.01 10.26
N LYS A 62 -17.94 22.98 10.04
CA LYS A 62 -16.70 22.80 9.28
C LYS A 62 -15.73 21.82 9.94
N LYS A 63 -15.61 21.88 11.26
CA LYS A 63 -14.83 20.89 12.03
C LYS A 63 -15.39 19.50 11.92
N LEU A 64 -16.72 19.35 11.91
CA LEU A 64 -17.38 18.07 11.74
C LEU A 64 -17.10 17.50 10.34
N GLU A 65 -17.21 18.32 9.29
CA GLU A 65 -16.87 17.94 7.91
C GLU A 65 -15.40 17.48 7.79
N GLN A 66 -14.47 18.27 8.37
CA GLN A 66 -13.06 17.91 8.37
C GLN A 66 -12.79 16.57 9.09
N ARG A 67 -13.43 16.33 10.22
CA ARG A 67 -13.33 15.05 10.95
C ARG A 67 -13.83 13.89 10.09
N GLU A 68 -14.97 14.07 9.43
CA GLU A 68 -15.54 13.02 8.58
C GLU A 68 -14.65 12.72 7.37
N GLN A 69 -14.13 13.76 6.71
CA GLN A 69 -13.18 13.60 5.61
C GLN A 69 -11.90 12.90 6.07
N ALA A 70 -11.35 13.29 7.22
CA ALA A 70 -10.15 12.67 7.78
C ALA A 70 -10.39 11.20 8.15
N ARG A 71 -11.58 10.87 8.68
CA ARG A 71 -11.98 9.50 8.99
C ARG A 71 -12.06 8.64 7.73
N GLN A 72 -12.76 9.13 6.69
CA GLN A 72 -12.88 8.43 5.41
C GLN A 72 -11.52 8.20 4.76
N GLN A 73 -10.65 9.20 4.79
CA GLN A 73 -9.29 9.07 4.26
C GLN A 73 -8.44 8.08 5.04
N SER A 74 -8.58 8.07 6.36
CA SER A 74 -7.91 7.10 7.23
C SER A 74 -8.38 5.67 6.95
N GLU A 75 -9.69 5.46 6.78
CA GLU A 75 -10.27 4.16 6.44
C GLU A 75 -9.76 3.63 5.08
N ILE A 76 -9.67 4.50 4.06
CA ILE A 76 -9.12 4.15 2.75
C ILE A 76 -7.66 3.73 2.87
N LEU A 77 -6.84 4.51 3.60
CA LEU A 77 -5.43 4.21 3.80
C LEU A 77 -5.21 2.93 4.60
N GLU A 78 -5.96 2.70 5.67
CA GLU A 78 -5.86 1.51 6.48
C GLU A 78 -6.23 0.26 5.66
N SER A 79 -7.33 0.31 4.93
CA SER A 79 -7.74 -0.75 4.01
C SER A 79 -6.70 -1.01 2.91
N TYR A 80 -6.08 0.04 2.38
CA TYR A 80 -4.99 -0.11 1.42
C TYR A 80 -3.78 -0.80 2.05
N HIS A 81 -3.37 -0.41 3.24
CA HIS A 81 -2.24 -1.04 3.94
C HIS A 81 -2.48 -2.51 4.29
N GLU A 82 -3.72 -2.89 4.59
CA GLU A 82 -4.06 -4.30 4.78
C GLU A 82 -3.86 -5.11 3.48
N ARG A 83 -4.30 -4.57 2.35
CA ARG A 83 -4.06 -5.18 1.03
C ARG A 83 -2.57 -5.20 0.64
N GLU A 84 -1.79 -4.20 1.07
CA GLU A 84 -0.33 -4.21 0.88
C GLU A 84 0.33 -5.37 1.62
N GLU A 85 -0.14 -5.71 2.82
CA GLU A 85 0.40 -6.87 3.56
C GLU A 85 0.14 -8.18 2.80
N GLU A 86 -1.00 -8.30 2.13
CA GLU A 86 -1.28 -9.44 1.25
C GLU A 86 -0.36 -9.43 0.02
N ALA A 87 -0.14 -8.26 -0.58
CA ALA A 87 0.76 -8.10 -1.72
C ALA A 87 2.23 -8.42 -1.37
N ARG A 88 2.70 -8.08 -0.16
CA ARG A 88 4.02 -8.50 0.35
C ARG A 88 4.15 -10.01 0.49
N GLY A 89 3.05 -10.70 0.79
CA GLY A 89 3.00 -12.16 0.76
C GLY A 89 3.02 -12.77 -0.65
N LYS A 90 2.57 -11.99 -1.64
CA LYS A 90 2.47 -12.39 -3.04
C LYS A 90 3.74 -12.08 -3.84
N TYR A 91 4.39 -10.94 -3.55
CA TYR A 91 5.59 -10.44 -4.22
C TYR A 91 6.71 -10.22 -3.19
N ASP A 92 7.79 -10.99 -3.28
CA ASP A 92 8.90 -10.91 -2.32
C ASP A 92 9.67 -9.57 -2.38
N ASP A 93 9.61 -8.89 -3.53
CA ASP A 93 10.25 -7.60 -3.80
C ASP A 93 9.26 -6.41 -3.82
N PHE A 94 8.08 -6.57 -3.24
CA PHE A 94 7.01 -5.57 -3.30
C PHE A 94 7.48 -4.17 -2.91
N ASP A 95 8.11 -4.03 -1.76
CA ASP A 95 8.53 -2.73 -1.26
C ASP A 95 9.59 -2.06 -2.16
N GLN A 96 10.50 -2.84 -2.73
CA GLN A 96 11.55 -2.32 -3.62
C GLN A 96 10.97 -1.87 -4.97
N VAL A 97 9.93 -2.54 -5.44
CA VAL A 97 9.31 -2.27 -6.74
C VAL A 97 8.26 -1.17 -6.63
N ALA A 98 7.29 -1.32 -5.73
CA ALA A 98 6.17 -0.39 -5.58
C ALA A 98 6.58 0.97 -4.98
N TYR A 99 7.58 0.97 -4.10
CA TYR A 99 8.13 2.18 -3.45
C TYR A 99 9.47 2.63 -4.00
N ASN A 100 9.78 2.29 -5.24
CA ASN A 100 11.00 2.74 -5.89
C ASN A 100 11.02 4.28 -5.97
N PRO A 101 12.03 4.97 -5.41
CA PRO A 101 12.11 6.44 -5.39
C PRO A 101 12.22 7.07 -6.78
N ASN A 102 12.61 6.31 -7.80
CA ASN A 102 12.68 6.76 -9.19
C ASN A 102 11.32 6.61 -9.92
N LEU A 103 10.34 5.99 -9.30
CA LEU A 103 9.00 5.81 -9.87
C LEU A 103 8.20 7.11 -9.75
N ARG A 104 7.71 7.61 -10.88
CA ARG A 104 6.90 8.83 -10.90
C ARG A 104 5.43 8.50 -10.64
N ILE A 105 5.00 8.75 -9.41
CA ILE A 105 3.60 8.65 -8.99
C ILE A 105 3.13 10.03 -8.54
N THR A 106 2.10 10.55 -9.20
CA THR A 106 1.47 11.82 -8.81
C THR A 106 0.49 11.60 -7.66
N THR A 107 0.07 12.67 -7.00
CA THR A 107 -0.97 12.62 -5.95
C THR A 107 -2.26 11.97 -6.49
N ALA A 108 -2.69 12.32 -7.70
CA ALA A 108 -3.89 11.76 -8.31
C ALA A 108 -3.76 10.25 -8.56
N MET A 109 -2.59 9.79 -9.02
CA MET A 109 -2.29 8.36 -9.18
C MET A 109 -2.33 7.65 -7.82
N ALA A 110 -1.64 8.21 -6.81
CA ALA A 110 -1.60 7.62 -5.48
C ALA A 110 -3.00 7.49 -4.85
N GLN A 111 -3.82 8.53 -4.93
CA GLN A 111 -5.19 8.50 -4.42
C GLN A 111 -6.06 7.46 -5.12
N THR A 112 -5.94 7.34 -6.44
CA THR A 112 -6.67 6.33 -7.22
C THR A 112 -6.23 4.91 -6.85
N ILE A 113 -4.92 4.68 -6.72
CA ILE A 113 -4.34 3.40 -6.32
C ILE A 113 -4.81 3.01 -4.90
N GLN A 114 -4.78 3.95 -3.96
CA GLN A 114 -5.19 3.72 -2.58
C GLN A 114 -6.69 3.38 -2.45
N ALA A 115 -7.52 3.98 -3.28
CA ALA A 115 -8.95 3.73 -3.32
C ALA A 115 -9.34 2.42 -4.05
N SER A 116 -8.41 1.83 -4.79
CA SER A 116 -8.64 0.62 -5.56
C SER A 116 -8.49 -0.65 -4.74
N ASP A 117 -9.37 -1.63 -4.97
CA ASP A 117 -9.28 -2.96 -4.34
C ASP A 117 -8.01 -3.72 -4.76
N SER A 118 -7.56 -3.53 -6.00
CA SER A 118 -6.31 -4.09 -6.52
C SER A 118 -5.15 -3.09 -6.52
N GLY A 119 -5.25 -2.04 -5.69
CA GLY A 119 -4.26 -0.97 -5.62
C GLY A 119 -2.81 -1.42 -5.46
N PRO A 120 -2.48 -2.32 -4.53
CA PRO A 120 -1.12 -2.83 -4.40
C PRO A 120 -0.60 -3.58 -5.63
N ASP A 121 -1.45 -4.35 -6.32
CA ASP A 121 -1.08 -5.00 -7.58
C ASP A 121 -0.81 -3.97 -8.69
N VAL A 122 -1.59 -2.88 -8.75
CA VAL A 122 -1.36 -1.76 -9.67
C VAL A 122 -0.05 -1.04 -9.34
N ALA A 123 0.23 -0.78 -8.07
CA ALA A 123 1.48 -0.16 -7.62
C ALA A 123 2.69 -1.02 -8.01
N TYR A 124 2.60 -2.32 -7.82
CA TYR A 124 3.63 -3.28 -8.23
C TYR A 124 3.80 -3.29 -9.75
N TYR A 125 2.70 -3.33 -10.51
CA TYR A 125 2.74 -3.26 -11.98
C TYR A 125 3.44 -1.99 -12.47
N LEU A 126 3.10 -0.83 -11.93
CA LEU A 126 3.72 0.44 -12.30
C LEU A 126 5.21 0.46 -11.93
N GLY A 127 5.58 -0.12 -10.81
CA GLY A 127 6.97 -0.28 -10.38
C GLY A 127 7.79 -1.15 -11.34
N THR A 128 7.18 -2.19 -11.92
CA THR A 128 7.81 -3.03 -12.96
C THR A 128 7.78 -2.40 -14.35
N ASN A 129 6.94 -1.37 -14.55
CA ASN A 129 6.75 -0.65 -15.82
C ASN A 129 6.94 0.87 -15.65
N PRO A 130 8.14 1.35 -15.27
CA PRO A 130 8.36 2.75 -14.94
C PRO A 130 8.13 3.72 -16.10
N LYS A 131 8.28 3.26 -17.33
CA LYS A 131 7.96 4.06 -18.53
C LYS A 131 6.46 4.36 -18.63
N GLU A 132 5.61 3.39 -18.26
CA GLU A 132 4.17 3.57 -18.26
C GLU A 132 3.74 4.50 -17.11
N ALA A 133 4.33 4.35 -15.94
CA ALA A 133 4.12 5.28 -14.83
C ALA A 133 4.49 6.72 -15.21
N ASP A 134 5.65 6.92 -15.86
CA ASP A 134 6.08 8.24 -16.34
C ASP A 134 5.11 8.81 -17.40
N ARG A 135 4.63 7.98 -18.33
CA ARG A 135 3.62 8.38 -19.33
C ARG A 135 2.34 8.86 -18.66
N ILE A 136 1.81 8.07 -17.72
CA ILE A 136 0.55 8.39 -17.03
C ILE A 136 0.72 9.63 -16.16
N SER A 137 1.86 9.81 -15.49
CA SER A 137 2.13 10.95 -14.62
C SER A 137 2.04 12.32 -15.33
N LYS A 138 2.18 12.34 -16.65
CA LYS A 138 2.12 13.55 -17.48
C LYS A 138 0.71 13.89 -17.99
N LEU A 139 -0.25 13.00 -17.76
CA LEU A 139 -1.64 13.19 -18.17
C LEU A 139 -2.42 14.04 -17.14
N PRO A 140 -3.55 14.65 -17.54
CA PRO A 140 -4.45 15.30 -16.59
C PRO A 140 -4.96 14.32 -15.51
N PRO A 141 -5.23 14.78 -14.26
CA PRO A 141 -5.57 13.91 -13.14
C PRO A 141 -6.70 12.91 -13.40
N LEU A 142 -7.77 13.36 -14.05
CA LEU A 142 -8.91 12.49 -14.39
C LEU A 142 -8.52 11.39 -15.41
N VAL A 143 -7.63 11.72 -16.34
CA VAL A 143 -7.13 10.76 -17.33
C VAL A 143 -6.17 9.77 -16.67
N GLN A 144 -5.37 10.21 -15.70
CA GLN A 144 -4.54 9.33 -14.87
C GLN A 144 -5.39 8.26 -14.17
N ALA A 145 -6.49 8.67 -13.53
CA ALA A 145 -7.41 7.75 -12.88
C ALA A 145 -8.01 6.74 -13.86
N LYS A 146 -8.38 7.17 -15.07
CA LYS A 146 -8.87 6.30 -16.13
C LYS A 146 -7.82 5.28 -16.61
N GLU A 147 -6.57 5.70 -16.76
CA GLU A 147 -5.49 4.78 -17.15
C GLU A 147 -5.19 3.76 -16.06
N ILE A 148 -5.24 4.15 -14.80
CA ILE A 148 -5.12 3.22 -13.68
C ILE A 148 -6.25 2.20 -13.70
N GLY A 149 -7.50 2.62 -13.93
CA GLY A 149 -8.64 1.70 -14.07
C GLY A 149 -8.47 0.69 -15.22
N LYS A 150 -7.82 1.07 -16.32
CA LYS A 150 -7.46 0.12 -17.39
C LYS A 150 -6.42 -0.89 -16.94
N ILE A 151 -5.44 -0.47 -16.15
CA ILE A 151 -4.45 -1.38 -15.57
C ILE A 151 -5.14 -2.38 -14.64
N GLU A 152 -6.04 -1.92 -13.80
CA GLU A 152 -6.86 -2.79 -12.93
C GLU A 152 -7.61 -3.86 -13.71
N ALA A 153 -8.31 -3.44 -14.77
CA ALA A 153 -9.05 -4.36 -15.64
C ALA A 153 -8.12 -5.38 -16.31
N LYS A 154 -6.94 -4.95 -16.74
CA LYS A 154 -5.92 -5.83 -17.29
C LYS A 154 -5.43 -6.85 -16.27
N LEU A 155 -5.11 -6.42 -15.04
CA LEU A 155 -4.64 -7.29 -13.98
C LEU A 155 -5.70 -8.26 -13.49
N ALA A 156 -6.99 -7.89 -13.56
CA ALA A 156 -8.10 -8.78 -13.25
C ALA A 156 -8.23 -9.91 -14.28
N SER A 157 -7.92 -9.63 -15.56
CA SER A 157 -7.97 -10.61 -16.66
C SER A 157 -6.71 -11.48 -16.74
N ASP A 158 -5.56 -10.90 -16.39
CA ASP A 158 -4.23 -11.54 -16.45
C ASP A 158 -3.46 -11.19 -15.17
N PRO A 159 -3.73 -11.91 -14.06
CA PRO A 159 -3.07 -11.65 -12.79
C PRO A 159 -1.55 -11.80 -12.92
N PRO A 160 -0.76 -10.92 -12.32
CA PRO A 160 0.69 -11.01 -12.37
C PRO A 160 1.15 -12.35 -11.80
N VAL A 161 1.94 -13.06 -12.60
CA VAL A 161 2.50 -14.35 -12.20
C VAL A 161 3.46 -14.13 -11.04
N LYS A 162 3.27 -14.88 -9.96
CA LYS A 162 4.19 -14.91 -8.83
C LYS A 162 5.61 -15.19 -9.36
N LYS A 163 6.51 -14.21 -9.29
CA LYS A 163 7.92 -14.45 -9.57
C LYS A 163 8.44 -15.40 -8.49
N ILE A 164 8.54 -16.66 -8.83
CA ILE A 164 9.27 -17.61 -8.01
C ILE A 164 10.72 -17.15 -8.09
N SER A 165 11.25 -16.66 -6.98
CA SER A 165 12.69 -16.44 -6.85
C SER A 165 13.35 -17.76 -7.25
N SER A 166 14.13 -17.76 -8.33
CA SER A 166 14.96 -18.90 -8.67
C SER A 166 16.08 -18.94 -7.63
N ALA A 167 15.81 -19.57 -6.49
CA ALA A 167 16.87 -19.95 -5.58
C ALA A 167 17.88 -20.78 -6.37
N PRO A 168 19.20 -20.52 -6.25
CA PRO A 168 20.19 -21.36 -6.89
C PRO A 168 19.96 -22.81 -6.50
N ALA A 169 20.04 -23.71 -7.49
CA ALA A 169 19.86 -25.13 -7.26
C ALA A 169 20.75 -25.61 -6.11
N PRO A 170 20.25 -26.49 -5.22
CA PRO A 170 21.07 -27.02 -4.13
C PRO A 170 22.37 -27.60 -4.70
N ILE A 171 23.49 -27.19 -4.12
CA ILE A 171 24.81 -27.71 -4.49
C ILE A 171 24.77 -29.23 -4.23
N ALA A 172 25.01 -30.01 -5.27
CA ALA A 172 25.06 -31.47 -5.15
C ALA A 172 26.12 -31.87 -4.08
N PRO A 173 25.81 -32.80 -3.19
CA PRO A 173 26.77 -33.24 -2.18
C PRO A 173 28.02 -33.77 -2.86
N VAL A 174 29.17 -33.27 -2.47
CA VAL A 174 30.47 -33.75 -2.93
C VAL A 174 30.63 -35.19 -2.40
N THR A 175 30.47 -36.16 -3.28
CA THR A 175 30.79 -37.54 -2.92
C THR A 175 32.29 -37.67 -2.65
N ALA A 176 32.65 -37.86 -1.40
CA ALA A 176 34.00 -38.15 -1.01
C ALA A 176 34.48 -39.40 -1.73
N ARG A 177 35.49 -39.23 -2.59
CA ARG A 177 36.15 -40.33 -3.28
C ARG A 177 36.92 -41.15 -2.22
N SER A 178 36.44 -42.32 -1.88
CA SER A 178 37.17 -43.22 -1.02
C SER A 178 38.46 -43.64 -1.75
N VAL A 179 39.59 -43.23 -1.21
CA VAL A 179 40.92 -43.78 -1.61
C VAL A 179 41.01 -45.13 -0.94
N GLY A 180 40.77 -46.17 -1.72
CA GLY A 180 41.13 -47.56 -1.32
C GLY A 180 42.61 -47.78 -1.51
N SER A 181 43.23 -48.34 -0.51
CA SER A 181 44.58 -48.87 -0.52
C SER A 181 44.66 -50.12 -1.39
#